data_42a738e374768e5317211d5f547167bc
#
_entry.id   42a738e374768e5317211d5f547167bc
#
_cell.length_a   1.000
_cell.length_b   1.000
_cell.length_c   1.000
_cell.angle_alpha   90.00
_cell.angle_beta   90.00
_cell.angle_gamma   90.00
#
_symmetry.space_group_name_H-M   'P 1'
#
loop_
_entity.id
_entity.type
_entity.pdbx_description
1 polymer ?
#
loop_
_entity_poly.entity_id
_entity_poly.type
_entity_poly.pdbx_seq_one_letter_code
_entity_poly.pdbx_strand_id
1 'polypeptide(L)'
;MKNFLAFGLGILLLLVSLVLGLALGTEAFAFNEVMAALLNHTPEEIPSFAATIIRQIRLPRVLLAALCGGLLAGAGAVFQGFFRNPLADSGIMGISSGAALGAVFSALLSASVATPIFAFVGALAAALMVFGASRLHGKYTGTTIIILTGTAASAFFSALTSLLVLLKDREL
;
A
#
# COMPACT_ATOMS: atom_id res chain seq x y z
N MET A 1 -3.84 22.46 22.21
CA MET A 1 -4.80 21.45 22.69
C MET A 1 -5.51 20.70 21.56
N LYS A 2 -6.07 21.35 20.54
CA LYS A 2 -6.78 20.68 19.40
C LYS A 2 -5.92 19.65 18.66
N ASN A 3 -4.67 19.95 18.37
CA ASN A 3 -3.77 19.04 17.64
C ASN A 3 -3.37 17.81 18.47
N PHE A 4 -3.26 17.96 19.79
CA PHE A 4 -2.93 16.86 20.67
C PHE A 4 -4.10 15.87 20.81
N LEU A 5 -5.32 16.39 20.84
CA LEU A 5 -6.54 15.58 20.85
C LEU A 5 -6.70 14.81 19.50
N ALA A 6 -6.46 15.48 18.37
CA ALA A 6 -6.51 14.84 17.06
C ALA A 6 -5.49 13.72 16.91
N PHE A 7 -4.26 13.94 17.40
CA PHE A 7 -3.21 12.95 17.40
C PHE A 7 -3.54 11.73 18.30
N GLY A 8 -4.05 12.01 19.51
CA GLY A 8 -4.49 10.96 20.43
C GLY A 8 -5.65 10.13 19.85
N LEU A 9 -6.62 10.78 19.21
CA LEU A 9 -7.72 10.10 18.53
C LEU A 9 -7.21 9.23 17.37
N GLY A 10 -6.24 9.73 16.59
CA GLY A 10 -5.62 8.96 15.50
C GLY A 10 -4.94 7.69 15.99
N ILE A 11 -4.18 7.78 17.08
CA ILE A 11 -3.54 6.61 17.72
C ILE A 11 -4.59 5.63 18.23
N LEU A 12 -5.63 6.13 18.90
CA LEU A 12 -6.70 5.28 19.40
C LEU A 12 -7.40 4.53 18.26
N LEU A 13 -7.74 5.21 17.18
CA LEU A 13 -8.36 4.60 16.00
C LEU A 13 -7.43 3.56 15.34
N LEU A 14 -6.12 3.83 15.28
CA LEU A 14 -5.15 2.86 14.80
C LEU A 14 -5.14 1.60 15.66
N LEU A 15 -5.05 1.74 16.99
CA LEU A 15 -5.04 0.61 17.91
C LEU A 15 -6.34 -0.21 17.82
N VAL A 16 -7.48 0.46 17.77
CA VAL A 16 -8.79 -0.20 17.60
C VAL A 16 -8.84 -0.95 16.28
N SER A 17 -8.39 -0.35 15.17
CA SER A 17 -8.39 -1.01 13.86
C SER A 17 -7.46 -2.22 13.79
N LEU A 18 -6.30 -2.19 14.47
CA LEU A 18 -5.39 -3.34 14.58
C LEU A 18 -6.05 -4.50 15.33
N VAL A 19 -6.69 -4.21 16.46
CA VAL A 19 -7.40 -5.23 17.24
C VAL A 19 -8.58 -5.82 16.45
N LEU A 20 -9.37 -4.97 15.81
CA LEU A 20 -10.48 -5.42 14.96
C LEU A 20 -9.98 -6.26 13.78
N GLY A 21 -8.87 -5.92 13.17
CA GLY A 21 -8.25 -6.69 12.10
C GLY A 21 -7.77 -8.07 12.53
N LEU A 22 -7.40 -8.25 13.80
CA LEU A 22 -7.07 -9.56 14.38
C LEU A 22 -8.32 -10.36 14.77
N ALA A 23 -9.36 -9.69 15.29
CA ALA A 23 -10.58 -10.33 15.78
C ALA A 23 -11.56 -10.71 14.66
N LEU A 24 -11.74 -9.83 13.67
CA LEU A 24 -12.73 -9.98 12.62
C LEU A 24 -12.14 -10.62 11.35
N GLY A 25 -12.92 -11.48 10.70
CA GLY A 25 -12.57 -12.14 9.45
C GLY A 25 -13.63 -13.16 9.07
N THR A 26 -13.29 -14.16 8.25
CA THR A 26 -14.18 -15.29 7.93
C THR A 26 -14.64 -16.05 9.18
N GLU A 27 -13.73 -16.15 10.16
CA GLU A 27 -14.01 -16.59 11.51
C GLU A 27 -13.83 -15.40 12.46
N ALA A 28 -14.79 -15.16 13.36
CA ALA A 28 -14.71 -14.13 14.37
C ALA A 28 -14.17 -14.71 15.67
N PHE A 29 -13.14 -14.08 16.23
CA PHE A 29 -12.54 -14.48 17.50
C PHE A 29 -12.86 -13.45 18.57
N ALA A 30 -13.16 -13.92 19.77
CA ALA A 30 -13.36 -13.03 20.91
C ALA A 30 -12.05 -12.34 21.30
N PHE A 31 -12.15 -11.17 21.93
CA PHE A 31 -10.98 -10.38 22.33
C PHE A 31 -10.03 -11.15 23.25
N ASN A 32 -10.57 -11.95 24.18
CA ASN A 32 -9.79 -12.81 25.06
C ASN A 32 -9.00 -13.87 24.30
N GLU A 33 -9.57 -14.47 23.23
CA GLU A 33 -8.87 -15.43 22.37
C GLU A 33 -7.72 -14.79 21.60
N VAL A 34 -7.94 -13.57 21.08
CA VAL A 34 -6.89 -12.80 20.43
C VAL A 34 -5.74 -12.49 21.37
N MET A 35 -6.06 -12.01 22.59
CA MET A 35 -5.05 -11.69 23.60
C MET A 35 -4.30 -12.94 24.07
N ALA A 36 -5.02 -14.02 24.33
CA ALA A 36 -4.40 -15.28 24.74
C ALA A 36 -3.53 -15.86 23.60
N ALA A 37 -3.97 -15.74 22.34
CA ALA A 37 -3.15 -16.10 21.19
C ALA A 37 -1.86 -15.28 21.13
N LEU A 38 -1.90 -13.96 21.31
CA LEU A 38 -0.72 -13.10 21.27
C LEU A 38 0.24 -13.34 22.42
N LEU A 39 -0.27 -13.62 23.63
CA LEU A 39 0.53 -13.77 24.86
C LEU A 39 1.09 -15.19 25.06
N ASN A 40 0.92 -16.09 24.12
CA ASN A 40 1.43 -17.46 24.19
C ASN A 40 0.81 -18.30 25.36
N HIS A 41 -0.43 -18.02 25.74
CA HIS A 41 -1.13 -18.82 26.74
C HIS A 41 -1.37 -20.26 26.25
N THR A 42 -1.49 -21.17 27.21
CA THR A 42 -1.50 -22.64 27.00
C THR A 42 -2.67 -23.13 26.13
N PRO A 43 -2.52 -24.31 25.47
CA PRO A 43 -3.52 -24.88 24.57
C PRO A 43 -4.90 -25.15 25.20
N GLU A 44 -5.02 -25.10 26.52
CA GLU A 44 -6.28 -25.34 27.24
C GLU A 44 -7.26 -24.16 27.13
N GLU A 45 -6.75 -22.94 26.83
CA GLU A 45 -7.57 -21.72 26.79
C GLU A 45 -8.03 -21.34 25.38
N ILE A 46 -7.39 -21.88 24.32
CA ILE A 46 -7.71 -21.52 22.94
C ILE A 46 -7.62 -22.75 22.03
N PRO A 47 -8.58 -22.95 21.12
CA PRO A 47 -8.46 -23.96 20.07
C PRO A 47 -7.17 -23.75 19.26
N SER A 48 -6.39 -24.80 19.03
CA SER A 48 -5.09 -24.74 18.32
C SER A 48 -5.18 -24.10 16.94
N PHE A 49 -6.32 -24.23 16.24
CA PHE A 49 -6.57 -23.59 14.96
C PHE A 49 -6.70 -22.06 15.08
N ALA A 50 -7.35 -21.55 16.16
CA ALA A 50 -7.52 -20.11 16.36
C ALA A 50 -6.16 -19.42 16.58
N ALA A 51 -5.29 -20.02 17.41
CA ALA A 51 -3.93 -19.51 17.60
C ALA A 51 -3.13 -19.49 16.30
N THR A 52 -3.26 -20.50 15.46
CA THR A 52 -2.58 -20.58 14.15
C THR A 52 -3.10 -19.49 13.21
N ILE A 53 -4.41 -19.32 13.09
CA ILE A 53 -5.00 -18.29 12.23
C ILE A 53 -4.57 -16.88 12.68
N ILE A 54 -4.64 -16.60 13.98
CA ILE A 54 -4.31 -15.30 14.52
C ILE A 54 -2.82 -14.98 14.31
N ARG A 55 -1.91 -15.89 14.66
CA ARG A 55 -0.47 -15.65 14.62
C ARG A 55 0.16 -15.77 13.24
N GLN A 56 -0.23 -16.79 12.47
CA GLN A 56 0.46 -17.10 11.22
C GLN A 56 -0.21 -16.45 10.00
N ILE A 57 -1.48 -16.09 10.09
CA ILE A 57 -2.21 -15.50 8.97
C ILE A 57 -2.57 -14.06 9.24
N ARG A 58 -3.28 -13.77 10.35
CA ARG A 58 -3.82 -12.43 10.58
C ARG A 58 -2.76 -11.43 11.04
N LEU A 59 -1.95 -11.81 12.01
CA LEU A 59 -0.94 -10.91 12.57
C LEU A 59 0.03 -10.39 11.51
N PRO A 60 0.64 -11.22 10.64
CA PRO A 60 1.50 -10.72 9.58
C PRO A 60 0.76 -9.78 8.62
N ARG A 61 -0.49 -10.08 8.26
CA ARG A 61 -1.29 -9.24 7.35
C ARG A 61 -1.63 -7.89 7.97
N VAL A 62 -2.03 -7.87 9.24
CA VAL A 62 -2.35 -6.63 9.96
C VAL A 62 -1.11 -5.76 10.13
N LEU A 63 0.04 -6.36 10.45
CA LEU A 63 1.31 -5.64 10.55
C LEU A 63 1.75 -5.07 9.20
N LEU A 64 1.65 -5.86 8.12
CA LEU A 64 1.93 -5.39 6.76
C LEU A 64 1.00 -4.24 6.35
N ALA A 65 -0.29 -4.34 6.64
CA ALA A 65 -1.25 -3.27 6.35
C ALA A 65 -0.91 -1.98 7.12
N ALA A 66 -0.54 -2.10 8.40
CA ALA A 66 -0.11 -0.95 9.21
C ALA A 66 1.18 -0.31 8.67
N LEU A 67 2.17 -1.11 8.29
CA LEU A 67 3.41 -0.63 7.67
C LEU A 67 3.16 0.05 6.33
N CYS A 68 2.36 -0.55 5.45
CA CYS A 68 1.99 0.04 4.17
C CYS A 68 1.24 1.38 4.35
N GLY A 69 0.27 1.42 5.26
CA GLY A 69 -0.46 2.65 5.58
C GLY A 69 0.45 3.73 6.15
N GLY A 70 1.36 3.37 7.05
CA GLY A 70 2.34 4.30 7.61
C GLY A 70 3.30 4.85 6.55
N LEU A 71 3.80 4.01 5.64
CA LEU A 71 4.67 4.42 4.53
C LEU A 71 3.92 5.34 3.56
N LEU A 72 2.67 5.02 3.21
CA LEU A 72 1.84 5.85 2.34
C LEU A 72 1.54 7.21 2.99
N ALA A 73 1.20 7.23 4.27
CA ALA A 73 0.98 8.48 5.01
C ALA A 73 2.26 9.35 5.08
N GLY A 74 3.40 8.72 5.35
CA GLY A 74 4.70 9.39 5.34
C GLY A 74 5.06 9.96 3.97
N ALA A 75 4.90 9.17 2.90
CA ALA A 75 5.09 9.63 1.53
C ALA A 75 4.15 10.80 1.21
N GLY A 76 2.86 10.68 1.54
CA GLY A 76 1.88 11.76 1.35
C GLY A 76 2.31 13.06 2.04
N ALA A 77 2.75 12.98 3.31
CA ALA A 77 3.23 14.15 4.03
C ALA A 77 4.45 14.82 3.37
N VAL A 78 5.41 14.02 2.88
CA VAL A 78 6.57 14.52 2.13
C VAL A 78 6.13 15.21 0.84
N PHE A 79 5.21 14.62 0.08
CA PHE A 79 4.69 15.21 -1.15
C PHE A 79 3.95 16.52 -0.89
N GLN A 80 3.08 16.57 0.13
CA GLN A 80 2.38 17.79 0.53
C GLN A 80 3.35 18.91 0.90
N GLY A 81 4.42 18.60 1.64
CA GLY A 81 5.47 19.55 1.98
C GLY A 81 6.28 20.02 0.77
N PHE A 82 6.68 19.10 -0.10
CA PHE A 82 7.47 19.38 -1.30
C PHE A 82 6.71 20.26 -2.29
N PHE A 83 5.45 19.94 -2.56
CA PHE A 83 4.61 20.70 -3.48
C PHE A 83 3.93 21.91 -2.83
N ARG A 84 4.07 22.08 -1.51
CA ARG A 84 3.36 23.12 -0.73
C ARG A 84 1.85 23.13 -1.04
N ASN A 85 1.29 21.93 -1.23
CA ASN A 85 -0.10 21.73 -1.59
C ASN A 85 -0.67 20.58 -0.74
N PRO A 86 -1.67 20.84 0.11
CA PRO A 86 -2.28 19.81 0.94
C PRO A 86 -3.06 18.74 0.17
N LEU A 87 -3.33 18.98 -1.12
CA LEU A 87 -3.99 18.03 -2.02
C LEU A 87 -3.00 17.15 -2.79
N ALA A 88 -1.69 17.33 -2.58
CA ALA A 88 -0.70 16.49 -3.24
C ALA A 88 -0.72 15.07 -2.65
N ASP A 89 -0.78 14.10 -3.54
CA ASP A 89 -0.77 12.67 -3.22
C ASP A 89 0.29 11.94 -4.05
N SER A 90 0.94 10.95 -3.45
CA SER A 90 1.93 10.09 -4.12
C SER A 90 1.32 9.29 -5.29
N GLY A 91 0.02 8.99 -5.24
CA GLY A 91 -0.70 8.28 -6.29
C GLY A 91 -0.81 9.07 -7.61
N ILE A 92 -0.86 10.41 -7.54
CA ILE A 92 -0.99 11.27 -8.72
C ILE A 92 0.26 11.22 -9.61
N MET A 93 1.42 10.86 -9.06
CA MET A 93 2.69 10.85 -9.81
C MET A 93 2.94 9.60 -10.63
N GLY A 94 1.98 8.70 -10.77
CA GLY A 94 2.14 7.49 -11.56
C GLY A 94 2.96 6.38 -10.89
N ILE A 95 3.47 6.60 -9.69
CA ILE A 95 4.32 5.64 -8.97
C ILE A 95 3.54 4.37 -8.64
N SER A 96 2.31 4.52 -8.15
CA SER A 96 1.44 3.39 -7.80
C SER A 96 1.01 2.59 -9.02
N SER A 97 0.68 3.24 -10.13
CA SER A 97 0.33 2.55 -11.39
C SER A 97 1.53 1.88 -12.04
N GLY A 98 2.73 2.46 -11.93
CA GLY A 98 3.97 1.83 -12.31
C GLY A 98 4.29 0.58 -11.49
N ALA A 99 4.06 0.64 -10.16
CA ALA A 99 4.18 -0.51 -9.27
C ALA A 99 3.21 -1.64 -9.65
N ALA A 100 1.95 -1.30 -9.94
CA ALA A 100 0.94 -2.24 -10.37
C ALA A 100 1.33 -2.93 -11.70
N LEU A 101 1.82 -2.15 -12.67
CA LEU A 101 2.34 -2.69 -13.92
C LEU A 101 3.49 -3.68 -13.69
N GLY A 102 4.45 -3.34 -12.84
CA GLY A 102 5.55 -4.22 -12.45
C GLY A 102 5.06 -5.52 -11.80
N ALA A 103 4.09 -5.43 -10.90
CA ALA A 103 3.49 -6.60 -10.26
C ALA A 103 2.79 -7.53 -11.26
N VAL A 104 2.03 -6.97 -12.21
CA VAL A 104 1.38 -7.75 -13.28
C VAL A 104 2.42 -8.39 -14.19
N PHE A 105 3.51 -7.67 -14.51
CA PHE A 105 4.60 -8.23 -15.31
C PHE A 105 5.26 -9.43 -14.62
N SER A 106 5.48 -9.36 -13.29
CA SER A 106 5.95 -10.52 -12.49
C SER A 106 5.00 -11.71 -12.60
N ALA A 107 3.70 -11.46 -12.55
CA ALA A 107 2.68 -12.52 -12.67
C ALA A 107 2.65 -13.17 -14.07
N LEU A 108 2.93 -12.39 -15.12
CA LEU A 108 3.08 -12.92 -16.50
C LEU A 108 4.29 -13.83 -16.65
N LEU A 109 5.38 -13.52 -15.95
CA LEU A 109 6.60 -14.33 -15.94
C LEU A 109 6.54 -15.51 -14.97
N SER A 110 5.38 -15.76 -14.33
CA SER A 110 5.21 -16.78 -13.28
C SER A 110 6.21 -16.62 -12.11
N ALA A 111 6.74 -15.40 -11.92
CA ALA A 111 7.75 -15.08 -10.92
C ALA A 111 7.12 -14.49 -9.64
N SER A 112 6.12 -15.19 -9.08
CA SER A 112 5.33 -14.69 -7.93
C SER A 112 6.16 -14.30 -6.70
N VAL A 113 7.27 -14.98 -6.44
CA VAL A 113 8.19 -14.66 -5.33
C VAL A 113 8.91 -13.32 -5.57
N ALA A 114 9.11 -12.93 -6.82
CA ALA A 114 9.80 -11.69 -7.19
C ALA A 114 8.84 -10.49 -7.37
N THR A 115 7.54 -10.67 -7.17
CA THR A 115 6.54 -9.60 -7.36
C THR A 115 6.88 -8.30 -6.62
N PRO A 116 7.35 -8.28 -5.37
CA PRO A 116 7.73 -7.04 -4.69
C PRO A 116 8.88 -6.31 -5.40
N ILE A 117 9.84 -7.06 -5.96
CA ILE A 117 10.98 -6.49 -6.69
C ILE A 117 10.51 -5.85 -8.00
N PHE A 118 9.68 -6.55 -8.77
CA PHE A 118 9.11 -6.03 -10.01
C PHE A 118 8.23 -4.80 -9.76
N ALA A 119 7.41 -4.81 -8.70
CA ALA A 119 6.61 -3.66 -8.30
C ALA A 119 7.50 -2.46 -7.93
N PHE A 120 8.56 -2.67 -7.17
CA PHE A 120 9.50 -1.61 -6.82
C PHE A 120 10.21 -1.03 -8.04
N VAL A 121 10.71 -1.88 -8.94
CA VAL A 121 11.34 -1.45 -10.18
C VAL A 121 10.37 -0.68 -11.06
N GLY A 122 9.11 -1.14 -11.18
CA GLY A 122 8.05 -0.46 -11.91
C GLY A 122 7.73 0.92 -11.32
N ALA A 123 7.63 1.02 -9.99
CA ALA A 123 7.44 2.29 -9.29
C ALA A 123 8.61 3.27 -9.54
N LEU A 124 9.84 2.78 -9.44
CA LEU A 124 11.04 3.58 -9.67
C LEU A 124 11.13 4.05 -11.12
N ALA A 125 10.88 3.17 -12.08
CA ALA A 125 10.85 3.52 -13.51
C ALA A 125 9.80 4.59 -13.81
N ALA A 126 8.59 4.47 -13.25
CA ALA A 126 7.54 5.48 -13.37
C ALA A 126 7.97 6.84 -12.78
N ALA A 127 8.55 6.85 -11.60
CA ALA A 127 9.07 8.06 -10.98
C ALA A 127 10.14 8.73 -11.85
N LEU A 128 11.13 7.96 -12.32
CA LEU A 128 12.20 8.47 -13.19
C LEU A 128 11.66 9.00 -14.52
N MET A 129 10.67 8.32 -15.10
CA MET A 129 10.01 8.77 -16.34
C MET A 129 9.30 10.12 -16.13
N VAL A 130 8.52 10.26 -15.06
CA VAL A 130 7.78 11.50 -14.77
C VAL A 130 8.74 12.66 -14.48
N PHE A 131 9.76 12.44 -13.66
CA PHE A 131 10.77 13.47 -13.40
C PHE A 131 11.61 13.80 -14.64
N GLY A 132 12.00 12.82 -15.43
CA GLY A 132 12.72 13.03 -16.69
C GLY A 132 11.90 13.82 -17.69
N ALA A 133 10.65 13.42 -17.93
CA ALA A 133 9.75 14.10 -18.85
C ALA A 133 9.43 15.54 -18.39
N SER A 134 9.28 15.77 -17.09
CA SER A 134 9.04 17.12 -16.56
C SER A 134 10.22 18.08 -16.80
N ARG A 135 11.45 17.57 -16.82
CA ARG A 135 12.66 18.38 -17.09
C ARG A 135 12.80 18.77 -18.57
N LEU A 136 12.23 18.04 -19.50
CA LEU A 136 12.30 18.36 -20.93
C LEU A 136 11.51 19.62 -21.30
N HIS A 137 10.60 20.08 -20.44
CA HIS A 137 9.77 21.27 -20.69
C HIS A 137 10.46 22.61 -20.34
N GLY A 138 11.75 22.64 -20.10
CA GLY A 138 12.57 23.84 -19.95
C GLY A 138 12.24 24.71 -18.73
N LYS A 139 12.17 26.04 -18.92
CA LYS A 139 12.02 27.05 -17.83
C LYS A 139 10.70 26.95 -17.02
N TYR A 140 9.75 26.12 -17.41
CA TYR A 140 8.44 25.98 -16.79
C TYR A 140 8.32 24.74 -15.88
N THR A 141 9.41 24.31 -15.24
CA THR A 141 9.40 23.21 -14.25
C THR A 141 8.62 23.60 -12.98
N GLY A 142 7.33 23.88 -13.14
CA GLY A 142 6.41 24.12 -12.03
C GLY A 142 5.77 22.81 -11.56
N THR A 143 5.30 22.80 -10.31
CA THR A 143 4.52 21.73 -9.69
C THR A 143 3.41 21.19 -10.60
N THR A 144 2.77 22.08 -11.35
CA THR A 144 1.67 21.75 -12.29
C THR A 144 2.10 20.80 -13.41
N ILE A 145 3.31 20.98 -13.97
CA ILE A 145 3.83 20.11 -15.05
C ILE A 145 4.10 18.72 -14.52
N ILE A 146 4.67 18.62 -13.32
CA ILE A 146 4.93 17.31 -12.67
C ILE A 146 3.63 16.57 -12.42
N ILE A 147 2.60 17.27 -11.91
CA ILE A 147 1.28 16.67 -11.66
C ILE A 147 0.63 16.24 -12.97
N LEU A 148 0.65 17.07 -14.00
CA LEU A 148 0.04 16.76 -15.30
C LEU A 148 0.75 15.57 -15.97
N THR A 149 2.08 15.56 -15.96
CA THR A 149 2.88 14.45 -16.50
C THR A 149 2.64 13.17 -15.70
N GLY A 150 2.55 13.27 -14.37
CA GLY A 150 2.27 12.14 -13.49
C GLY A 150 0.88 11.55 -13.73
N THR A 151 -0.14 12.40 -13.91
CA THR A 151 -1.51 11.95 -14.21
C THR A 151 -1.57 11.25 -15.57
N ALA A 152 -0.92 11.79 -16.60
CA ALA A 152 -0.82 11.15 -17.91
C ALA A 152 -0.09 9.80 -17.84
N ALA A 153 1.01 9.73 -17.11
CA ALA A 153 1.74 8.49 -16.87
C ALA A 153 0.90 7.46 -16.10
N SER A 154 0.14 7.89 -15.08
CA SER A 154 -0.79 7.03 -14.34
C SER A 154 -1.83 6.40 -15.26
N ALA A 155 -2.46 7.20 -16.13
CA ALA A 155 -3.44 6.73 -17.09
C ALA A 155 -2.82 5.71 -18.08
N PHE A 156 -1.64 6.01 -18.59
CA PHE A 156 -0.90 5.13 -19.49
C PHE A 156 -0.55 3.78 -18.85
N PHE A 157 0.05 3.79 -17.65
CA PHE A 157 0.41 2.56 -16.96
C PHE A 157 -0.83 1.74 -16.56
N SER A 158 -1.92 2.40 -16.15
CA SER A 158 -3.17 1.72 -15.83
C SER A 158 -3.80 1.06 -17.05
N ALA A 159 -3.81 1.74 -18.20
CA ALA A 159 -4.29 1.17 -19.45
C ALA A 159 -3.45 -0.05 -19.89
N LEU A 160 -2.12 0.05 -19.76
CA LEU A 160 -1.21 -1.05 -20.10
C LEU A 160 -1.40 -2.24 -19.14
N THR A 161 -1.56 -1.98 -17.86
CA THR A 161 -1.86 -3.01 -16.86
C THR A 161 -3.15 -3.74 -17.19
N SER A 162 -4.22 -3.01 -17.51
CA SER A 162 -5.52 -3.58 -17.89
C SER A 162 -5.42 -4.43 -19.16
N LEU A 163 -4.66 -3.95 -20.15
CA LEU A 163 -4.42 -4.70 -21.37
C LEU A 163 -3.70 -6.02 -21.10
N LEU A 164 -2.64 -6.01 -20.28
CA LEU A 164 -1.87 -7.21 -19.96
C LEU A 164 -2.70 -8.23 -19.18
N VAL A 165 -3.54 -7.78 -18.26
CA VAL A 165 -4.46 -8.66 -17.52
C VAL A 165 -5.45 -9.31 -18.48
N LEU A 166 -6.06 -8.52 -19.39
CA LEU A 166 -7.04 -9.01 -20.36
C LEU A 166 -6.43 -10.03 -21.33
N LEU A 167 -5.18 -9.83 -21.76
CA LEU A 167 -4.48 -10.77 -22.63
C LEU A 167 -4.20 -12.09 -21.93
N LYS A 168 -3.83 -12.04 -20.65
CA LYS A 168 -3.59 -13.24 -19.84
C LYS A 168 -4.86 -14.06 -19.63
N ASP A 169 -5.99 -13.40 -19.37
CA ASP A 169 -7.28 -14.09 -19.17
C ASP A 169 -7.80 -14.79 -20.43
N ARG A 170 -7.27 -14.43 -21.61
CA ARG A 170 -7.64 -15.10 -22.88
C ARG A 170 -6.82 -16.35 -23.19
N GLU A 171 -5.74 -16.57 -22.47
CA GLU A 171 -4.86 -17.75 -22.64
C GLU A 171 -5.23 -18.90 -21.68
N LEU A 172 -6.17 -18.67 -20.76
CA LEU A 172 -6.73 -19.67 -19.82
C LEU A 172 -8.11 -20.11 -20.28
#